data_2a555e9d739693841fcaeaa8020ca71c
#
_entry.id   2a555e9d739693841fcaeaa8020ca71c
#
_cell.length_a   1.000
_cell.length_b   1.000
_cell.length_c   1.000
_cell.angle_alpha   90.00
_cell.angle_beta   90.00
_cell.angle_gamma   90.00
#
_symmetry.space_group_name_H-M   'P 1'
#
loop_
_entity.id
_entity.type
_entity.pdbx_description
1 polymer ?
#
loop_
_entity_poly.entity_id
_entity_poly.type
_entity_poly.pdbx_seq_one_letter_code
_entity_poly.pdbx_strand_id
1 'polypeptide(L)'
;KSHETMDLLILVPDSREIRFNSERFVPGHYRIYNYRRSVQLSSIIELFSSAYEYVSVGEWKIDRNQNGLLDLSLESIVWPGEYASTKTIPISRCSEPCREGELRQFQGDACCWVCTPCNESSIVSIYDGQERCEPCQFGYWPTENRTSCYQLKTTSVEFTSILAIVPIILAILGNSLTLYVIILFYQKRQTPIVKASGKELSFIMLAGIHLCYLMTFPILAKPNLFTCVIQRIGIGLGFSMMYAALLTKTNRIARIFESTKKQGKLRPEYISPHSQVAICSCLILIQVLLSLLWIAYEHPQVELIAYQRLMILKCQMNKHSFLFSLIYNVLLVVICTMYAVRTRKVPENFNETKFIGFTCYTTCILW
;
A
#
# COMPACT_ATOMS: atom_id res chain seq x y z
N LYS A 1 35.35 -40.98 -55.18
CA LYS A 1 35.32 -39.54 -55.52
C LYS A 1 36.24 -38.86 -54.47
N SER A 2 37.49 -38.61 -54.90
CA SER A 2 38.48 -37.87 -54.16
C SER A 2 38.00 -36.42 -53.95
N HIS A 3 37.81 -36.00 -52.73
CA HIS A 3 37.69 -34.60 -52.38
C HIS A 3 39.09 -34.02 -52.41
N GLU A 4 39.47 -33.37 -53.53
CA GLU A 4 40.57 -32.45 -53.58
C GLU A 4 40.31 -31.33 -52.60
N THR A 5 41.12 -31.25 -51.55
CA THR A 5 41.26 -30.11 -50.70
C THR A 5 41.92 -29.01 -51.54
N MET A 6 41.13 -28.02 -51.96
CA MET A 6 41.57 -26.85 -52.64
C MET A 6 42.36 -26.00 -51.62
N ASP A 7 43.67 -26.24 -51.53
CA ASP A 7 44.58 -25.36 -50.79
C ASP A 7 44.70 -24.03 -51.53
N LEU A 8 43.84 -23.12 -51.28
CA LEU A 8 43.91 -21.78 -51.79
C LEU A 8 45.00 -21.01 -51.00
N LEU A 9 46.20 -20.99 -51.58
CA LEU A 9 47.34 -20.27 -51.03
C LEU A 9 47.19 -18.80 -51.41
N ILE A 10 46.78 -17.93 -50.47
CA ILE A 10 46.75 -16.48 -50.67
C ILE A 10 48.01 -15.91 -50.04
N LEU A 11 48.94 -15.45 -50.87
CA LEU A 11 50.11 -14.72 -50.41
C LEU A 11 49.74 -13.28 -50.12
N VAL A 12 49.76 -12.93 -48.82
CA VAL A 12 49.60 -11.52 -48.38
C VAL A 12 51.01 -10.86 -48.42
N PRO A 13 51.09 -9.49 -48.60
CA PRO A 13 52.36 -8.76 -48.72
C PRO A 13 53.41 -9.05 -47.60
N ASP A 14 53.02 -9.66 -46.52
CA ASP A 14 53.86 -9.91 -45.34
C ASP A 14 54.39 -11.38 -45.29
N SER A 15 54.47 -12.08 -46.44
CA SER A 15 55.06 -13.41 -46.62
C SER A 15 54.42 -14.55 -45.79
N ARG A 16 53.16 -14.43 -45.46
CA ARG A 16 52.44 -15.46 -44.69
C ARG A 16 51.58 -16.32 -45.60
N GLU A 17 51.74 -17.65 -45.43
CA GLU A 17 50.82 -18.60 -46.03
C GLU A 17 49.51 -18.63 -45.30
N ILE A 18 48.45 -18.24 -45.95
CA ILE A 18 47.09 -18.39 -45.43
C ILE A 18 46.61 -19.80 -45.83
N ARG A 19 46.36 -20.64 -44.87
CA ARG A 19 45.76 -21.98 -45.06
C ARG A 19 44.39 -22.06 -44.40
N PHE A 20 43.43 -22.50 -45.15
CA PHE A 20 42.09 -22.76 -44.63
C PHE A 20 42.06 -24.13 -43.91
N ASN A 21 41.39 -24.19 -42.76
CA ASN A 21 41.17 -25.47 -42.08
C ASN A 21 40.03 -26.27 -42.75
N SER A 22 39.76 -27.47 -42.24
CA SER A 22 38.68 -28.34 -42.73
C SER A 22 37.28 -27.69 -42.70
N GLU A 23 37.09 -26.69 -41.90
CA GLU A 23 35.86 -25.95 -41.72
C GLU A 23 35.81 -24.65 -42.58
N ARG A 24 36.82 -24.48 -43.47
CA ARG A 24 36.92 -23.37 -44.39
C ARG A 24 37.15 -21.97 -43.78
N PHE A 25 37.68 -21.89 -42.58
CA PHE A 25 38.14 -20.65 -42.01
C PHE A 25 39.65 -20.64 -41.75
N VAL A 26 40.21 -19.43 -41.69
CA VAL A 26 41.63 -19.22 -41.41
C VAL A 26 41.82 -19.16 -39.89
N PRO A 27 42.73 -19.96 -39.30
CA PRO A 27 43.02 -19.83 -37.89
C PRO A 27 43.44 -18.44 -37.51
N GLY A 28 42.88 -17.92 -36.42
CA GLY A 28 43.15 -16.57 -35.93
C GLY A 28 44.62 -16.39 -35.57
N HIS A 29 45.21 -15.32 -36.04
CA HIS A 29 46.54 -14.86 -35.68
C HIS A 29 46.53 -13.37 -35.44
N TYR A 30 46.79 -12.96 -34.22
CA TYR A 30 46.70 -11.55 -33.79
C TYR A 30 48.04 -11.14 -33.21
N ARG A 31 48.51 -9.94 -33.59
CA ARG A 31 49.60 -9.26 -32.93
C ARG A 31 49.09 -8.33 -31.86
N ILE A 32 49.73 -8.37 -30.70
CA ILE A 32 49.37 -7.54 -29.55
C ILE A 32 50.34 -6.38 -29.47
N TYR A 33 49.81 -5.16 -29.42
CA TYR A 33 50.59 -3.95 -29.35
C TYR A 33 50.30 -3.22 -28.04
N ASN A 34 51.38 -2.70 -27.43
CA ASN A 34 51.29 -1.75 -26.34
C ASN A 34 51.33 -0.34 -26.89
N TYR A 35 50.29 0.44 -26.66
CA TYR A 35 50.26 1.86 -27.06
C TYR A 35 50.86 2.68 -25.93
N ARG A 36 52.06 3.20 -26.13
CA ARG A 36 52.81 3.90 -25.09
C ARG A 36 53.44 5.18 -25.60
N ARG A 37 53.85 6.06 -24.67
CA ARG A 37 54.57 7.28 -25.01
C ARG A 37 55.94 6.91 -25.57
N SER A 38 56.28 7.45 -26.73
CA SER A 38 57.59 7.23 -27.34
C SER A 38 58.68 7.90 -26.51
N VAL A 39 59.70 7.11 -26.17
CA VAL A 39 60.90 7.62 -25.50
C VAL A 39 61.95 7.88 -26.54
N GLN A 40 61.73 8.84 -27.45
CA GLN A 40 62.79 9.32 -28.28
C GLN A 40 63.66 10.32 -27.52
N LEU A 41 64.84 9.88 -27.20
CA LEU A 41 65.89 10.68 -26.60
C LEU A 41 66.61 11.44 -27.73
N SER A 42 66.05 12.54 -28.21
CA SER A 42 66.85 13.48 -29.08
C SER A 42 66.22 14.88 -29.11
N SER A 43 67.07 15.81 -28.63
CA SER A 43 67.16 17.26 -29.00
C SER A 43 65.94 18.16 -28.65
N ILE A 44 66.26 19.05 -27.85
CA ILE A 44 65.82 20.39 -27.40
C ILE A 44 64.65 21.10 -28.15
N ILE A 45 64.11 20.56 -29.26
CA ILE A 45 63.13 21.29 -30.09
C ILE A 45 61.71 20.78 -30.08
N GLU A 46 61.42 19.62 -29.49
CA GLU A 46 60.03 19.10 -29.45
C GLU A 46 59.40 19.13 -28.03
N LEU A 47 59.29 20.31 -27.47
CA LEU A 47 58.67 20.48 -26.12
C LEU A 47 57.13 20.36 -26.11
N PHE A 48 56.45 20.10 -27.22
CA PHE A 48 54.97 20.13 -27.30
C PHE A 48 54.31 18.98 -28.05
N SER A 49 55.03 17.94 -28.49
CA SER A 49 54.41 16.79 -29.15
C SER A 49 54.72 15.50 -28.36
N SER A 50 53.79 15.08 -27.53
CA SER A 50 53.85 13.74 -26.93
C SER A 50 53.50 12.72 -28.00
N ALA A 51 54.52 12.24 -28.72
CA ALA A 51 54.35 11.17 -29.70
C ALA A 51 54.06 9.85 -28.96
N TYR A 52 52.99 9.20 -29.33
CA TYR A 52 52.68 7.82 -28.89
C TYR A 52 53.02 6.85 -30.00
N GLU A 53 53.48 5.67 -29.65
CA GLU A 53 53.86 4.61 -30.58
C GLU A 53 53.21 3.28 -30.22
N TYR A 54 52.96 2.46 -31.23
CA TYR A 54 52.54 1.07 -31.07
C TYR A 54 53.78 0.16 -31.06
N VAL A 55 54.06 -0.45 -29.92
CA VAL A 55 55.16 -1.39 -29.78
C VAL A 55 54.60 -2.79 -29.70
N SER A 56 55.06 -3.70 -30.59
CA SER A 56 54.64 -5.11 -30.53
C SER A 56 55.18 -5.78 -29.29
N VAL A 57 54.28 -6.34 -28.49
CA VAL A 57 54.60 -6.98 -27.20
C VAL A 57 54.25 -8.47 -27.17
N GLY A 58 53.62 -8.96 -28.23
CA GLY A 58 53.31 -10.38 -28.32
C GLY A 58 52.42 -10.75 -29.48
N GLU A 59 52.14 -12.01 -29.58
CA GLU A 59 51.22 -12.58 -30.58
C GLU A 59 50.33 -13.64 -29.96
N TRP A 60 49.12 -13.74 -30.50
CA TRP A 60 48.21 -14.85 -30.20
C TRP A 60 47.92 -15.59 -31.52
N LYS A 61 48.05 -16.91 -31.47
CA LYS A 61 47.80 -17.77 -32.64
C LYS A 61 47.08 -19.04 -32.20
N ILE A 62 46.28 -19.60 -33.09
CA ILE A 62 45.66 -20.90 -32.93
C ILE A 62 46.63 -21.97 -33.54
N ASP A 63 47.03 -22.95 -32.74
CA ASP A 63 47.82 -24.08 -33.19
C ASP A 63 46.96 -25.07 -34.01
N ARG A 64 47.62 -25.99 -34.72
CA ARG A 64 46.98 -27.03 -35.52
C ARG A 64 45.98 -27.88 -34.74
N ASN A 65 46.15 -27.95 -33.43
CA ASN A 65 45.28 -28.70 -32.51
C ASN A 65 44.10 -27.86 -31.95
N GLN A 66 43.82 -26.70 -32.56
CA GLN A 66 42.81 -25.73 -32.12
C GLN A 66 43.06 -25.11 -30.72
N ASN A 67 44.26 -25.25 -30.19
CA ASN A 67 44.62 -24.60 -28.93
C ASN A 67 45.15 -23.19 -29.19
N GLY A 68 44.64 -22.20 -28.45
CA GLY A 68 45.14 -20.86 -28.46
C GLY A 68 46.51 -20.77 -27.77
N LEU A 69 47.54 -20.31 -28.50
CA LEU A 69 48.88 -20.06 -27.96
C LEU A 69 49.06 -18.54 -27.85
N LEU A 70 49.30 -18.09 -26.63
CA LEU A 70 49.62 -16.69 -26.33
C LEU A 70 51.11 -16.58 -26.00
N ASP A 71 51.86 -15.86 -26.80
CA ASP A 71 53.24 -15.49 -26.52
C ASP A 71 53.32 -13.99 -26.22
N LEU A 72 53.70 -13.64 -25.01
CA LEU A 72 53.61 -12.26 -24.50
C LEU A 72 54.90 -11.91 -23.73
N SER A 73 55.60 -10.87 -24.21
CA SER A 73 56.78 -10.31 -23.54
C SER A 73 56.31 -9.32 -22.44
N LEU A 74 55.97 -9.83 -21.26
CA LEU A 74 55.46 -9.05 -20.14
C LEU A 74 56.40 -7.92 -19.70
N GLU A 75 57.70 -8.14 -19.81
CA GLU A 75 58.72 -7.14 -19.45
C GLU A 75 58.72 -5.91 -20.35
N SER A 76 58.27 -6.04 -21.62
CA SER A 76 58.18 -4.97 -22.58
C SER A 76 56.91 -4.15 -22.53
N ILE A 77 55.91 -4.57 -21.71
CA ILE A 77 54.66 -3.90 -21.55
C ILE A 77 54.78 -2.75 -20.53
N VAL A 78 54.41 -1.56 -20.94
CA VAL A 78 54.31 -0.41 -20.05
C VAL A 78 52.86 -0.25 -19.62
N TRP A 79 52.57 -0.54 -18.32
CA TRP A 79 51.25 -0.42 -17.74
C TRP A 79 50.92 1.04 -17.40
N PRO A 80 49.65 1.48 -17.46
CA PRO A 80 49.26 2.83 -17.10
C PRO A 80 49.18 3.06 -15.59
N GLY A 81 49.28 4.33 -15.15
CA GLY A 81 49.04 4.74 -13.76
C GLY A 81 50.05 4.16 -12.76
N GLU A 82 49.58 3.75 -11.59
CA GLU A 82 50.41 3.23 -10.51
C GLU A 82 51.19 1.96 -10.90
N TYR A 83 50.65 1.16 -11.80
CA TYR A 83 51.29 -0.07 -12.28
C TYR A 83 52.57 0.16 -13.09
N ALA A 84 52.73 1.38 -13.64
CA ALA A 84 53.95 1.75 -14.33
C ALA A 84 55.19 1.81 -13.41
N SER A 85 55.00 2.25 -12.15
CA SER A 85 56.06 2.33 -11.15
C SER A 85 56.37 1.00 -10.47
N THR A 86 55.37 0.19 -10.24
CA THR A 86 55.48 -1.10 -9.53
C THR A 86 55.82 -2.27 -10.42
N LYS A 87 55.70 -2.09 -11.77
CA LYS A 87 55.84 -3.16 -12.79
C LYS A 87 54.99 -4.42 -12.50
N THR A 88 53.87 -4.24 -11.75
CA THR A 88 52.96 -5.33 -11.45
C THR A 88 51.89 -5.40 -12.54
N ILE A 89 51.46 -6.63 -12.85
CA ILE A 89 50.39 -6.85 -13.81
C ILE A 89 49.07 -6.41 -13.20
N PRO A 90 48.33 -5.49 -13.84
CA PRO A 90 47.02 -5.10 -13.33
C PRO A 90 46.05 -6.28 -13.34
N ILE A 91 45.28 -6.41 -12.27
CA ILE A 91 44.24 -7.43 -12.20
C ILE A 91 43.12 -7.05 -13.17
N SER A 92 42.86 -7.92 -14.13
CA SER A 92 41.77 -7.74 -15.08
C SER A 92 40.43 -7.85 -14.35
N ARG A 93 39.67 -6.78 -14.41
CA ARG A 93 38.29 -6.74 -13.88
C ARG A 93 37.35 -6.42 -15.02
N CYS A 94 36.43 -7.31 -15.32
CA CYS A 94 35.40 -7.10 -16.34
C CYS A 94 34.30 -6.18 -15.83
N SER A 95 33.99 -6.27 -14.54
CA SER A 95 32.95 -5.49 -13.89
C SER A 95 33.46 -4.88 -12.59
N GLU A 96 32.95 -3.70 -12.25
CA GLU A 96 33.20 -3.10 -10.96
C GLU A 96 32.52 -3.86 -9.82
N PRO A 97 33.05 -3.83 -8.59
CA PRO A 97 32.41 -4.44 -7.45
C PRO A 97 31.03 -3.81 -7.21
N CYS A 98 30.03 -4.66 -6.95
CA CYS A 98 28.69 -4.19 -6.67
C CYS A 98 28.65 -3.41 -5.36
N ARG A 99 27.74 -2.44 -5.28
CA ARG A 99 27.46 -1.70 -4.06
C ARG A 99 26.74 -2.60 -3.05
N GLU A 100 26.78 -2.22 -1.80
CA GLU A 100 26.01 -2.89 -0.77
C GLU A 100 24.51 -2.91 -1.14
N GLY A 101 23.87 -4.07 -1.01
CA GLY A 101 22.48 -4.25 -1.40
C GLY A 101 22.20 -4.57 -2.86
N GLU A 102 23.25 -4.75 -3.65
CA GLU A 102 23.17 -5.20 -5.04
C GLU A 102 23.63 -6.65 -5.18
N LEU A 103 22.89 -7.42 -5.97
CA LEU A 103 23.19 -8.81 -6.29
C LEU A 103 24.08 -8.89 -7.51
N ARG A 104 25.12 -9.69 -7.45
CA ARG A 104 25.96 -10.03 -8.59
C ARG A 104 25.29 -11.07 -9.48
N GLN A 105 24.97 -10.69 -10.70
CA GLN A 105 24.50 -11.61 -11.74
C GLN A 105 25.58 -11.81 -12.78
N PHE A 106 26.14 -13.02 -12.87
CA PHE A 106 27.15 -13.35 -13.88
C PHE A 106 26.52 -13.42 -15.27
N GLN A 107 27.21 -12.79 -16.24
CA GLN A 107 26.82 -12.83 -17.65
C GLN A 107 27.89 -13.56 -18.45
N GLY A 108 27.64 -14.83 -18.77
CA GLY A 108 28.55 -15.65 -19.56
C GLY A 108 29.82 -16.05 -18.81
N ASP A 109 30.88 -15.26 -18.92
CA ASP A 109 32.17 -15.55 -18.28
C ASP A 109 32.16 -15.20 -16.77
N ALA A 110 32.91 -16.00 -16.01
CA ALA A 110 32.94 -15.86 -14.54
C ALA A 110 33.50 -14.53 -14.01
N CYS A 111 34.15 -13.74 -14.88
CA CYS A 111 34.74 -12.43 -14.53
C CYS A 111 33.83 -11.24 -14.81
N CYS A 112 32.71 -11.44 -15.54
CA CYS A 112 31.79 -10.39 -15.94
C CYS A 112 30.46 -10.55 -15.21
N TRP A 113 30.02 -9.52 -14.50
CA TRP A 113 28.73 -9.50 -13.81
C TRP A 113 28.05 -8.17 -13.96
N VAL A 114 26.74 -8.16 -13.80
CA VAL A 114 25.90 -6.97 -13.68
C VAL A 114 25.38 -6.88 -12.27
N CYS A 115 25.41 -5.71 -11.68
CA CYS A 115 24.89 -5.45 -10.36
C CYS A 115 23.40 -5.08 -10.46
N THR A 116 22.55 -5.89 -9.85
CA THR A 116 21.10 -5.69 -9.82
C THR A 116 20.66 -5.40 -8.39
N PRO A 117 20.00 -4.27 -8.11
CA PRO A 117 19.53 -3.96 -6.77
C PRO A 117 18.44 -4.96 -6.35
N CYS A 118 18.52 -5.46 -5.12
CA CYS A 118 17.46 -6.27 -4.54
C CYS A 118 16.18 -5.44 -4.36
N ASN A 119 15.03 -6.12 -4.28
CA ASN A 119 13.74 -5.49 -3.98
C ASN A 119 13.82 -4.67 -2.69
N GLU A 120 12.92 -3.68 -2.55
CA GLU A 120 12.89 -2.79 -1.38
C GLU A 120 12.72 -3.50 -0.04
N SER A 121 12.11 -4.70 -0.03
CA SER A 121 11.88 -5.52 1.16
C SER A 121 12.90 -6.64 1.35
N SER A 122 13.98 -6.68 0.55
CA SER A 122 14.94 -7.79 0.54
C SER A 122 16.35 -7.33 0.87
N ILE A 123 17.14 -8.26 1.43
CA ILE A 123 18.57 -8.11 1.70
C ILE A 123 19.38 -9.04 0.81
N VAL A 124 20.65 -8.72 0.63
CA VAL A 124 21.60 -9.65 0.00
C VAL A 124 22.09 -10.62 1.05
N SER A 125 21.78 -11.90 0.88
CA SER A 125 22.27 -12.98 1.73
C SER A 125 23.18 -13.92 0.92
N ILE A 126 24.18 -14.51 1.60
CA ILE A 126 25.07 -15.52 1.00
C ILE A 126 24.58 -16.88 1.51
N TYR A 127 24.02 -17.67 0.61
CA TYR A 127 23.61 -19.03 0.91
C TYR A 127 24.37 -19.99 0.00
N ASP A 128 25.04 -20.95 0.59
CA ASP A 128 25.85 -21.96 -0.13
C ASP A 128 26.89 -21.36 -1.10
N GLY A 129 27.52 -20.24 -0.69
CA GLY A 129 28.50 -19.49 -1.49
C GLY A 129 27.92 -18.67 -2.64
N GLN A 130 26.61 -18.62 -2.80
CA GLN A 130 25.92 -17.79 -3.79
C GLN A 130 25.19 -16.61 -3.15
N GLU A 131 25.35 -15.45 -3.73
CA GLU A 131 24.59 -14.26 -3.33
C GLU A 131 23.15 -14.38 -3.84
N ARG A 132 22.17 -14.12 -2.95
CA ARG A 132 20.74 -14.12 -3.28
C ARG A 132 20.04 -12.97 -2.60
N CYS A 133 19.00 -12.45 -3.25
CA CYS A 133 18.07 -11.53 -2.59
C CYS A 133 17.07 -12.33 -1.76
N GLU A 134 17.11 -12.15 -0.44
CA GLU A 134 16.21 -12.80 0.50
C GLU A 134 15.27 -11.77 1.11
N PRO A 135 13.93 -11.97 1.02
CA PRO A 135 12.99 -11.05 1.62
C PRO A 135 13.08 -11.10 3.15
N CYS A 136 13.05 -9.95 3.80
CA CYS A 136 12.97 -9.89 5.25
C CYS A 136 11.68 -10.57 5.74
N GLN A 137 11.76 -11.23 6.90
CA GLN A 137 10.60 -11.84 7.53
C GLN A 137 9.54 -10.78 7.87
N PHE A 138 8.30 -11.22 8.01
CA PHE A 138 7.20 -10.33 8.41
C PHE A 138 7.53 -9.58 9.70
N GLY A 139 7.39 -8.26 9.66
CA GLY A 139 7.74 -7.39 10.78
C GLY A 139 9.17 -6.87 10.79
N TYR A 140 9.97 -7.24 9.80
CA TYR A 140 11.33 -6.76 9.62
C TYR A 140 11.47 -5.99 8.31
N TRP A 141 12.39 -5.03 8.28
CA TRP A 141 12.70 -4.21 7.11
C TRP A 141 14.21 -4.15 6.88
N PRO A 142 14.68 -4.10 5.64
CA PRO A 142 16.11 -3.98 5.34
C PRO A 142 16.71 -2.69 5.90
N THR A 143 17.95 -2.77 6.38
CA THR A 143 18.78 -1.59 6.65
C THR A 143 19.04 -0.82 5.35
N GLU A 144 19.52 0.43 5.44
CA GLU A 144 19.85 1.25 4.27
C GLU A 144 20.85 0.54 3.34
N ASN A 145 21.81 -0.19 3.93
CA ASN A 145 22.81 -0.96 3.20
C ASN A 145 22.30 -2.32 2.71
N ARG A 146 21.06 -2.70 3.02
CA ARG A 146 20.44 -3.98 2.64
C ARG A 146 21.27 -5.24 2.97
N THR A 147 22.04 -5.17 4.04
CA THR A 147 22.86 -6.29 4.52
C THR A 147 22.19 -7.05 5.66
N SER A 148 21.26 -6.42 6.36
CA SER A 148 20.54 -7.03 7.48
C SER A 148 19.10 -6.52 7.57
N CYS A 149 18.23 -7.29 8.25
CA CYS A 149 16.86 -6.88 8.54
C CYS A 149 16.78 -6.39 9.99
N TYR A 150 16.16 -5.23 10.20
CA TYR A 150 15.84 -4.73 11.54
C TYR A 150 14.35 -4.83 11.83
N GLN A 151 14.00 -5.01 13.09
CA GLN A 151 12.60 -5.11 13.51
C GLN A 151 11.91 -3.75 13.40
N LEU A 152 10.78 -3.72 12.70
CA LEU A 152 9.94 -2.52 12.58
C LEU A 152 9.29 -2.19 13.92
N LYS A 153 9.27 -0.91 14.28
CA LYS A 153 8.52 -0.44 15.45
C LYS A 153 7.02 -0.57 15.18
N THR A 154 6.33 -1.21 16.12
CA THR A 154 4.86 -1.22 16.12
C THR A 154 4.36 0.15 16.52
N THR A 155 3.66 0.82 15.62
CA THR A 155 3.02 2.11 15.88
C THR A 155 1.51 1.93 15.90
N SER A 156 0.85 2.60 16.81
CA SER A 156 -0.59 2.88 16.80
C SER A 156 -0.77 4.35 16.45
N VAL A 157 -1.97 4.74 16.08
CA VAL A 157 -2.26 6.17 15.86
C VAL A 157 -1.95 6.93 17.16
N GLU A 158 -0.95 7.79 17.13
CA GLU A 158 -0.62 8.64 18.28
C GLU A 158 -1.66 9.74 18.40
N PHE A 159 -2.15 9.98 19.62
CA PHE A 159 -3.13 11.03 19.90
C PHE A 159 -2.62 12.44 19.59
N THR A 160 -1.31 12.61 19.49
CA THR A 160 -0.63 13.85 19.09
C THR A 160 -0.63 14.10 17.59
N SER A 161 -0.97 13.12 16.78
CA SER A 161 -1.07 13.25 15.32
C SER A 161 -2.22 14.16 14.93
N ILE A 162 -2.05 15.00 13.90
CA ILE A 162 -3.11 15.83 13.32
C ILE A 162 -4.32 14.98 12.88
N LEU A 163 -4.07 13.78 12.37
CA LEU A 163 -5.10 12.82 12.00
C LEU A 163 -5.97 12.35 13.17
N ALA A 164 -5.45 12.39 14.39
CA ALA A 164 -6.22 12.07 15.60
C ALA A 164 -6.83 13.32 16.24
N ILE A 165 -6.09 14.43 16.30
CA ILE A 165 -6.53 15.68 16.97
C ILE A 165 -7.80 16.23 16.35
N VAL A 166 -7.89 16.31 15.01
CA VAL A 166 -9.05 16.89 14.32
C VAL A 166 -10.34 16.11 14.64
N PRO A 167 -10.43 14.79 14.47
CA PRO A 167 -11.61 14.01 14.86
C PRO A 167 -11.96 14.13 16.36
N ILE A 168 -10.96 14.18 17.23
CA ILE A 168 -11.17 14.31 18.68
C ILE A 168 -11.84 15.65 19.01
N ILE A 169 -11.34 16.76 18.46
CA ILE A 169 -11.93 18.09 18.68
C ILE A 169 -13.38 18.12 18.18
N LEU A 170 -13.64 17.61 16.97
CA LEU A 170 -14.99 17.52 16.42
C LEU A 170 -15.91 16.64 17.28
N ALA A 171 -15.40 15.51 17.79
CA ALA A 171 -16.17 14.64 18.66
C ALA A 171 -16.50 15.31 20.00
N ILE A 172 -15.55 16.04 20.60
CA ILE A 172 -15.78 16.76 21.86
C ILE A 172 -16.84 17.86 21.65
N LEU A 173 -16.72 18.66 20.58
CA LEU A 173 -17.69 19.70 20.24
C LEU A 173 -19.06 19.09 19.98
N GLY A 174 -19.15 18.03 19.19
CA GLY A 174 -20.40 17.32 18.88
C GLY A 174 -21.04 16.71 20.14
N ASN A 175 -20.26 16.06 20.99
CA ASN A 175 -20.75 15.53 22.27
C ASN A 175 -21.28 16.63 23.19
N SER A 176 -20.53 17.74 23.32
CA SER A 176 -20.93 18.87 24.16
C SER A 176 -22.24 19.50 23.68
N LEU A 177 -22.38 19.70 22.36
CA LEU A 177 -23.61 20.24 21.78
C LEU A 177 -24.79 19.27 21.94
N THR A 178 -24.56 17.97 21.70
CA THR A 178 -25.61 16.95 21.87
C THR A 178 -26.07 16.87 23.34
N LEU A 179 -25.12 16.89 24.28
CA LEU A 179 -25.44 16.89 25.70
C LEU A 179 -26.23 18.13 26.12
N TYR A 180 -25.83 19.31 25.61
CA TYR A 180 -26.59 20.55 25.82
C TYR A 180 -28.04 20.44 25.34
N VAL A 181 -28.26 19.88 24.15
CA VAL A 181 -29.60 19.67 23.60
C VAL A 181 -30.38 18.65 24.45
N ILE A 182 -29.76 17.55 24.91
CA ILE A 182 -30.39 16.58 25.81
C ILE A 182 -30.86 17.25 27.10
N ILE A 183 -30.03 18.10 27.71
CA ILE A 183 -30.37 18.85 28.93
C ILE A 183 -31.55 19.80 28.68
N LEU A 184 -31.54 20.52 27.58
CA LEU A 184 -32.65 21.42 27.20
C LEU A 184 -33.96 20.66 27.00
N PHE A 185 -33.93 19.53 26.28
CA PHE A 185 -35.11 18.66 26.09
C PHE A 185 -35.61 18.09 27.41
N TYR A 186 -34.73 17.74 28.32
CA TYR A 186 -35.09 17.23 29.65
C TYR A 186 -35.76 18.34 30.49
N GLN A 187 -35.18 19.54 30.52
CA GLN A 187 -35.73 20.69 31.27
C GLN A 187 -37.10 21.13 30.73
N LYS A 188 -37.23 21.14 29.39
CA LYS A 188 -38.44 21.60 28.69
C LYS A 188 -39.42 20.48 28.31
N ARG A 189 -39.26 19.29 28.88
CA ARG A 189 -40.03 18.04 28.57
C ARG A 189 -41.55 18.17 28.72
N GLN A 190 -42.04 19.16 29.48
CA GLN A 190 -43.47 19.39 29.72
C GLN A 190 -44.11 20.37 28.72
N THR A 191 -43.30 21.05 27.93
CA THR A 191 -43.81 22.00 26.95
C THR A 191 -44.59 21.34 25.81
N PRO A 192 -45.66 21.96 25.28
CA PRO A 192 -46.46 21.38 24.20
C PRO A 192 -45.64 21.01 22.97
N ILE A 193 -44.64 21.81 22.65
CA ILE A 193 -43.77 21.66 21.47
C ILE A 193 -42.97 20.32 21.61
N VAL A 194 -42.32 20.10 22.73
CA VAL A 194 -41.54 18.86 22.98
C VAL A 194 -42.43 17.64 23.02
N LYS A 195 -43.66 17.75 23.60
CA LYS A 195 -44.64 16.65 23.58
C LYS A 195 -45.12 16.33 22.16
N ALA A 196 -45.35 17.37 21.33
CA ALA A 196 -45.77 17.20 19.94
C ALA A 196 -44.71 16.56 19.05
N SER A 197 -43.44 16.85 19.28
CA SER A 197 -42.34 16.28 18.51
C SER A 197 -42.05 14.78 18.82
N GLY A 198 -42.73 14.19 19.81
CA GLY A 198 -42.49 12.81 20.21
C GLY A 198 -41.20 12.68 21.01
N LYS A 199 -41.24 13.21 22.24
CA LYS A 199 -40.09 13.31 23.17
C LYS A 199 -39.26 12.03 23.31
N GLU A 200 -39.92 10.87 23.40
CA GLU A 200 -39.29 9.56 23.62
C GLU A 200 -38.36 9.19 22.45
N LEU A 201 -38.87 9.31 21.22
CA LEU A 201 -38.10 9.02 20.03
C LEU A 201 -36.97 10.03 19.82
N SER A 202 -37.19 11.31 20.21
CA SER A 202 -36.15 12.32 20.16
C SER A 202 -35.00 12.04 21.13
N PHE A 203 -35.28 11.52 22.33
CA PHE A 203 -34.23 11.08 23.26
C PHE A 203 -33.46 9.89 22.73
N ILE A 204 -34.11 8.89 22.11
CA ILE A 204 -33.42 7.74 21.49
C ILE A 204 -32.50 8.24 20.35
N MET A 205 -32.99 9.15 19.52
CA MET A 205 -32.18 9.74 18.43
C MET A 205 -30.96 10.49 18.97
N LEU A 206 -31.14 11.35 19.97
CA LEU A 206 -30.06 12.10 20.60
C LEU A 206 -29.03 11.16 21.28
N ALA A 207 -29.50 10.10 21.93
CA ALA A 207 -28.62 9.07 22.50
C ALA A 207 -27.80 8.35 21.41
N GLY A 208 -28.40 8.07 20.24
CA GLY A 208 -27.70 7.52 19.08
C GLY A 208 -26.61 8.47 18.54
N ILE A 209 -26.92 9.77 18.40
CA ILE A 209 -25.96 10.78 17.99
C ILE A 209 -24.82 10.89 19.00
N HIS A 210 -25.12 10.92 20.28
CA HIS A 210 -24.11 10.97 21.34
C HIS A 210 -23.21 9.75 21.30
N LEU A 211 -23.76 8.55 21.11
CA LEU A 211 -23.01 7.32 20.96
C LEU A 211 -22.09 7.36 19.73
N CYS A 212 -22.54 7.90 18.59
CA CYS A 212 -21.70 8.02 17.38
C CYS A 212 -20.47 8.90 17.63
N TYR A 213 -20.64 10.03 18.33
CA TYR A 213 -19.50 10.87 18.68
C TYR A 213 -18.56 10.18 19.70
N LEU A 214 -19.13 9.45 20.68
CA LEU A 214 -18.34 8.69 21.64
C LEU A 214 -17.50 7.59 20.98
N MET A 215 -17.97 7.00 19.88
CA MET A 215 -17.22 5.95 19.16
C MET A 215 -15.91 6.46 18.53
N THR A 216 -15.72 7.75 18.38
CA THR A 216 -14.45 8.34 17.92
C THR A 216 -13.28 7.97 18.84
N PHE A 217 -13.49 7.91 20.16
CA PHE A 217 -12.44 7.60 21.12
C PHE A 217 -11.94 6.14 21.04
N PRO A 218 -12.80 5.11 21.04
CA PRO A 218 -12.37 3.74 20.84
C PRO A 218 -11.70 3.49 19.48
N ILE A 219 -12.13 4.22 18.41
CA ILE A 219 -11.54 4.08 17.08
C ILE A 219 -10.09 4.57 17.07
N LEU A 220 -9.79 5.65 17.79
CA LEU A 220 -8.45 6.22 17.89
C LEU A 220 -7.59 5.58 19.00
N ALA A 221 -8.20 4.87 19.93
CA ALA A 221 -7.50 4.20 21.00
C ALA A 221 -6.62 3.05 20.47
N LYS A 222 -5.57 2.72 21.23
CA LYS A 222 -4.71 1.57 20.90
C LYS A 222 -5.57 0.30 20.79
N PRO A 223 -5.53 -0.38 19.65
CA PRO A 223 -6.34 -1.57 19.40
C PRO A 223 -6.04 -2.67 20.42
N ASN A 224 -7.09 -3.15 21.07
CA ASN A 224 -7.10 -4.32 21.92
C ASN A 224 -8.41 -5.08 21.70
N LEU A 225 -8.58 -6.25 22.28
CA LEU A 225 -9.78 -7.06 22.12
C LEU A 225 -11.05 -6.27 22.47
N PHE A 226 -11.02 -5.54 23.59
CA PHE A 226 -12.16 -4.77 24.08
C PHE A 226 -12.54 -3.61 23.16
N THR A 227 -11.55 -2.82 22.70
CA THR A 227 -11.79 -1.72 21.75
C THR A 227 -12.32 -2.24 20.43
N CYS A 228 -11.85 -3.39 19.94
CA CYS A 228 -12.33 -3.99 18.70
C CYS A 228 -13.80 -4.46 18.80
N VAL A 229 -14.20 -5.03 19.94
CA VAL A 229 -15.61 -5.39 20.21
C VAL A 229 -16.48 -4.14 20.24
N ILE A 230 -16.08 -3.11 20.99
CA ILE A 230 -16.84 -1.85 21.10
C ILE A 230 -17.00 -1.18 19.73
N GLN A 231 -15.96 -1.15 18.91
CA GLN A 231 -16.04 -0.58 17.56
C GLN A 231 -17.06 -1.31 16.68
N ARG A 232 -17.07 -2.65 16.72
CA ARG A 232 -18.01 -3.46 15.93
C ARG A 232 -19.47 -3.21 16.33
N ILE A 233 -19.77 -3.17 17.63
CA ILE A 233 -21.13 -2.97 18.12
C ILE A 233 -21.53 -1.50 18.02
N GLY A 234 -20.67 -0.58 18.47
CA GLY A 234 -21.02 0.81 18.73
C GLY A 234 -21.37 1.59 17.47
N ILE A 235 -20.62 1.38 16.38
CA ILE A 235 -20.88 2.07 15.10
C ILE A 235 -22.28 1.69 14.58
N GLY A 236 -22.55 0.39 14.45
CA GLY A 236 -23.83 -0.10 13.95
C GLY A 236 -25.00 0.31 14.84
N LEU A 237 -24.82 0.24 16.17
CA LEU A 237 -25.82 0.59 17.15
C LEU A 237 -26.16 2.09 17.13
N GLY A 238 -25.15 2.97 17.06
CA GLY A 238 -25.37 4.41 17.01
C GLY A 238 -26.20 4.83 15.79
N PHE A 239 -25.84 4.34 14.61
CA PHE A 239 -26.62 4.59 13.39
C PHE A 239 -28.03 4.00 13.45
N SER A 240 -28.16 2.78 13.94
CA SER A 240 -29.47 2.13 14.07
C SER A 240 -30.41 2.89 15.02
N MET A 241 -29.92 3.40 16.14
CA MET A 241 -30.71 4.22 17.06
C MET A 241 -31.23 5.52 16.38
N MET A 242 -30.38 6.20 15.61
CA MET A 242 -30.78 7.40 14.90
C MET A 242 -31.84 7.10 13.84
N TYR A 243 -31.56 6.15 12.94
CA TYR A 243 -32.43 5.88 11.78
C TYR A 243 -33.70 5.14 12.16
N ALA A 244 -33.67 4.26 13.17
CA ALA A 244 -34.90 3.64 13.71
C ALA A 244 -35.84 4.68 14.32
N ALA A 245 -35.30 5.65 15.09
CA ALA A 245 -36.09 6.73 15.63
C ALA A 245 -36.68 7.64 14.55
N LEU A 246 -35.86 8.02 13.53
CA LEU A 246 -36.33 8.82 12.38
C LEU A 246 -37.38 8.07 11.56
N LEU A 247 -37.17 6.80 11.25
CA LEU A 247 -38.12 5.97 10.52
C LEU A 247 -39.44 5.86 11.27
N THR A 248 -39.39 5.64 12.58
CA THR A 248 -40.60 5.52 13.40
C THR A 248 -41.35 6.83 13.46
N LYS A 249 -40.66 7.99 13.54
CA LYS A 249 -41.30 9.33 13.47
C LYS A 249 -41.97 9.55 12.10
N THR A 250 -41.27 9.29 11.01
CA THR A 250 -41.82 9.49 9.65
C THR A 250 -42.99 8.57 9.37
N ASN A 251 -42.91 7.31 9.80
CA ASN A 251 -44.01 6.35 9.70
C ASN A 251 -45.25 6.81 10.50
N ARG A 252 -45.06 7.32 11.73
CA ARG A 252 -46.16 7.89 12.51
C ARG A 252 -46.86 9.00 11.78
N ILE A 253 -46.10 9.96 11.21
CA ILE A 253 -46.64 11.08 10.44
C ILE A 253 -47.40 10.57 9.20
N ALA A 254 -46.82 9.64 8.44
CA ALA A 254 -47.44 9.03 7.27
C ALA A 254 -48.80 8.41 7.61
N ARG A 255 -48.90 7.65 8.72
CA ARG A 255 -50.15 6.99 9.17
C ARG A 255 -51.22 8.01 9.58
N ILE A 256 -50.87 9.09 10.28
CA ILE A 256 -51.81 10.14 10.64
C ILE A 256 -52.41 10.73 9.38
N PHE A 257 -51.60 11.06 8.35
CA PHE A 257 -52.10 11.67 7.11
C PHE A 257 -52.89 10.71 6.22
N GLU A 258 -52.54 9.44 6.17
CA GLU A 258 -53.32 8.44 5.45
C GLU A 258 -54.70 8.23 6.07
N SER A 259 -54.80 8.25 7.41
CA SER A 259 -56.11 8.13 8.08
C SER A 259 -57.00 9.37 7.86
N THR A 260 -56.40 10.56 7.80
CA THR A 260 -57.16 11.80 7.50
C THR A 260 -57.67 11.79 6.07
N LYS A 261 -56.94 11.27 5.09
CA LYS A 261 -57.40 11.12 3.68
C LYS A 261 -58.55 10.13 3.53
N LYS A 262 -58.61 9.10 4.34
CA LYS A 262 -59.65 8.04 4.29
C LYS A 262 -60.92 8.40 5.08
N GLN A 263 -61.22 9.67 5.26
CA GLN A 263 -62.46 10.18 5.92
C GLN A 263 -62.74 9.60 7.31
N GLY A 264 -61.71 9.45 8.12
CA GLY A 264 -61.88 9.17 9.57
C GLY A 264 -62.49 7.85 9.97
N LYS A 265 -62.71 6.89 9.05
CA LYS A 265 -63.37 5.60 9.36
C LYS A 265 -62.51 4.56 10.11
N LEU A 266 -61.21 4.79 10.21
CA LEU A 266 -60.30 3.89 10.96
C LEU A 266 -59.43 4.72 11.90
N ARG A 267 -59.55 4.46 13.22
CA ARG A 267 -58.54 4.97 14.17
C ARG A 267 -57.19 4.43 13.76
N PRO A 268 -56.18 5.27 13.50
CA PRO A 268 -54.89 4.77 13.15
C PRO A 268 -54.28 4.00 14.31
N GLU A 269 -53.98 2.73 14.09
CA GLU A 269 -53.33 1.85 15.07
C GLU A 269 -51.83 2.23 15.23
N TYR A 270 -51.28 1.94 16.41
CA TYR A 270 -49.85 2.11 16.72
C TYR A 270 -49.34 3.55 16.72
N ILE A 271 -50.18 4.56 17.05
CA ILE A 271 -49.78 5.97 17.21
C ILE A 271 -49.37 6.28 18.65
N SER A 272 -49.71 5.44 19.61
CA SER A 272 -49.40 5.68 21.02
C SER A 272 -47.87 5.79 21.25
N PRO A 273 -47.39 6.61 22.19
CA PRO A 273 -45.95 6.74 22.49
C PRO A 273 -45.29 5.40 22.81
N HIS A 274 -46.02 4.53 23.57
CA HIS A 274 -45.49 3.19 23.91
C HIS A 274 -45.32 2.29 22.69
N SER A 275 -46.28 2.28 21.76
CA SER A 275 -46.16 1.50 20.52
C SER A 275 -45.01 2.00 19.65
N GLN A 276 -44.77 3.31 19.60
CA GLN A 276 -43.67 3.92 18.82
C GLN A 276 -42.31 3.53 19.42
N VAL A 277 -42.16 3.60 20.73
CA VAL A 277 -40.95 3.13 21.43
C VAL A 277 -40.74 1.64 21.24
N ALA A 278 -41.78 0.82 21.30
CA ALA A 278 -41.69 -0.61 21.08
C ALA A 278 -41.21 -0.95 19.66
N ILE A 279 -41.77 -0.29 18.61
CA ILE A 279 -41.34 -0.47 17.22
C ILE A 279 -39.86 -0.03 17.04
N CYS A 280 -39.52 1.13 17.59
CA CYS A 280 -38.14 1.63 17.53
C CYS A 280 -37.15 0.67 18.24
N SER A 281 -37.50 0.19 19.43
CA SER A 281 -36.67 -0.76 20.17
C SER A 281 -36.54 -2.10 19.45
N CYS A 282 -37.59 -2.58 18.79
CA CYS A 282 -37.53 -3.79 17.98
C CYS A 282 -36.54 -3.63 16.80
N LEU A 283 -36.56 -2.50 16.11
CA LEU A 283 -35.58 -2.22 15.02
C LEU A 283 -34.16 -2.13 15.56
N ILE A 284 -33.94 -1.54 16.74
CA ILE A 284 -32.60 -1.47 17.36
C ILE A 284 -32.13 -2.87 17.79
N LEU A 285 -33.03 -3.70 18.33
CA LEU A 285 -32.71 -5.07 18.73
C LEU A 285 -32.26 -5.92 17.57
N ILE A 286 -32.85 -5.76 16.38
CA ILE A 286 -32.38 -6.45 15.16
C ILE A 286 -30.91 -6.13 14.90
N GLN A 287 -30.49 -4.88 15.00
CA GLN A 287 -29.09 -4.50 14.81
C GLN A 287 -28.18 -5.11 15.89
N VAL A 288 -28.61 -5.12 17.13
CA VAL A 288 -27.84 -5.73 18.23
C VAL A 288 -27.63 -7.22 17.97
N LEU A 289 -28.70 -7.94 17.58
CA LEU A 289 -28.61 -9.36 17.23
C LEU A 289 -27.68 -9.60 16.05
N LEU A 290 -27.77 -8.80 14.99
CA LEU A 290 -26.85 -8.88 13.85
C LEU A 290 -25.39 -8.64 14.25
N SER A 291 -25.14 -7.68 15.13
CA SER A 291 -23.80 -7.40 15.65
C SER A 291 -23.26 -8.54 16.50
N LEU A 292 -24.09 -9.15 17.33
CA LEU A 292 -23.72 -10.31 18.15
C LEU A 292 -23.44 -11.55 17.28
N LEU A 293 -24.27 -11.81 16.27
CA LEU A 293 -24.06 -12.88 15.30
C LEU A 293 -22.74 -12.68 14.54
N TRP A 294 -22.45 -11.44 14.15
CA TRP A 294 -21.18 -11.14 13.50
C TRP A 294 -19.98 -11.41 14.41
N ILE A 295 -20.04 -11.03 15.70
CA ILE A 295 -18.97 -11.29 16.66
C ILE A 295 -18.80 -12.80 16.90
N ALA A 296 -19.91 -13.55 16.94
CA ALA A 296 -19.87 -15.00 17.12
C ALA A 296 -19.27 -15.71 15.89
N TYR A 297 -19.56 -15.24 14.69
CA TYR A 297 -19.03 -15.79 13.45
C TYR A 297 -17.55 -15.42 13.22
N GLU A 298 -17.21 -14.15 13.43
CA GLU A 298 -15.87 -13.61 13.23
C GLU A 298 -15.36 -13.02 14.56
N HIS A 299 -14.54 -13.79 15.25
CA HIS A 299 -13.97 -13.36 16.52
C HIS A 299 -13.11 -12.12 16.34
N PRO A 300 -13.30 -11.07 17.14
CA PRO A 300 -12.49 -9.86 17.06
C PRO A 300 -11.05 -10.17 17.46
N GLN A 301 -10.11 -9.90 16.57
CA GLN A 301 -8.68 -10.06 16.80
C GLN A 301 -7.95 -8.78 16.45
N VAL A 302 -6.75 -8.66 17.00
CA VAL A 302 -5.85 -7.55 16.67
C VAL A 302 -4.84 -8.07 15.66
N GLU A 303 -4.71 -7.38 14.54
CA GLU A 303 -3.82 -7.73 13.45
C GLU A 303 -2.72 -6.68 13.31
N LEU A 304 -1.50 -7.17 13.04
CA LEU A 304 -0.36 -6.34 12.67
C LEU A 304 -0.27 -6.29 11.15
N ILE A 305 -0.28 -5.10 10.59
CA ILE A 305 -0.09 -4.90 9.15
C ILE A 305 1.19 -4.12 8.94
N ALA A 306 2.04 -4.64 8.06
CA ALA A 306 3.19 -3.92 7.56
C ALA A 306 2.71 -2.92 6.49
N TYR A 307 2.91 -1.64 6.75
CA TYR A 307 2.67 -0.57 5.79
C TYR A 307 3.97 0.21 5.58
N GLN A 308 4.58 0.01 4.42
CA GLN A 308 5.91 0.58 4.10
C GLN A 308 6.95 0.22 5.18
N ARG A 309 7.44 1.20 5.93
CA ARG A 309 8.46 1.05 6.98
C ARG A 309 7.89 1.06 8.40
N LEU A 310 6.59 0.81 8.55
CA LEU A 310 5.89 0.86 9.83
C LEU A 310 5.03 -0.38 10.01
N MET A 311 4.95 -0.87 11.24
CA MET A 311 3.98 -1.88 11.65
C MET A 311 2.80 -1.19 12.31
N ILE A 312 1.62 -1.28 11.69
CA ILE A 312 0.39 -0.67 12.22
C ILE A 312 -0.44 -1.76 12.90
N LEU A 313 -0.76 -1.51 14.16
CA LEU A 313 -1.70 -2.32 14.91
C LEU A 313 -3.11 -1.87 14.59
N LYS A 314 -3.97 -2.77 14.12
CA LYS A 314 -5.40 -2.50 13.86
C LYS A 314 -6.28 -3.65 14.29
N CYS A 315 -7.58 -3.37 14.45
CA CYS A 315 -8.57 -4.43 14.60
C CYS A 315 -8.76 -5.17 13.28
N GLN A 316 -8.68 -6.50 13.32
CA GLN A 316 -8.98 -7.33 12.16
C GLN A 316 -10.47 -7.19 11.81
N MET A 317 -10.74 -6.71 10.62
CA MET A 317 -12.08 -6.61 10.05
C MET A 317 -12.06 -7.01 8.59
N ASN A 318 -12.76 -8.09 8.26
CA ASN A 318 -12.99 -8.44 6.86
C ASN A 318 -13.89 -7.38 6.21
N LYS A 319 -13.47 -6.87 5.05
CA LYS A 319 -14.23 -5.83 4.32
C LYS A 319 -15.67 -6.23 4.07
N HIS A 320 -15.90 -7.50 3.73
CA HIS A 320 -17.24 -8.03 3.46
C HIS A 320 -18.12 -8.08 4.72
N SER A 321 -17.58 -8.56 5.83
CA SER A 321 -18.30 -8.63 7.12
C SER A 321 -18.69 -7.25 7.62
N PHE A 322 -17.82 -6.27 7.50
CA PHE A 322 -18.12 -4.89 7.85
C PHE A 322 -19.26 -4.31 6.99
N LEU A 323 -19.24 -4.52 5.68
CA LEU A 323 -20.32 -4.09 4.79
C LEU A 323 -21.65 -4.75 5.15
N PHE A 324 -21.67 -6.06 5.46
CA PHE A 324 -22.89 -6.76 5.88
C PHE A 324 -23.49 -6.14 7.15
N SER A 325 -22.67 -5.77 8.13
CA SER A 325 -23.13 -5.09 9.34
C SER A 325 -23.79 -3.73 9.05
N LEU A 326 -23.36 -3.05 7.99
CA LEU A 326 -23.89 -1.75 7.58
C LEU A 326 -25.12 -1.84 6.68
N ILE A 327 -25.33 -2.95 5.96
CA ILE A 327 -26.47 -3.13 5.04
C ILE A 327 -27.79 -2.85 5.73
N TYR A 328 -27.96 -3.31 6.97
CA TYR A 328 -29.18 -3.08 7.74
C TYR A 328 -29.42 -1.57 7.96
N ASN A 329 -28.38 -0.81 8.31
CA ASN A 329 -28.49 0.64 8.50
C ASN A 329 -28.81 1.36 7.19
N VAL A 330 -28.19 0.94 6.08
CA VAL A 330 -28.52 1.44 4.74
C VAL A 330 -29.98 1.18 4.41
N LEU A 331 -30.49 -0.01 4.71
CA LEU A 331 -31.90 -0.36 4.52
C LEU A 331 -32.82 0.57 5.32
N LEU A 332 -32.49 0.83 6.60
CA LEU A 332 -33.25 1.77 7.43
C LEU A 332 -33.27 3.18 6.83
N VAL A 333 -32.13 3.67 6.33
CA VAL A 333 -32.02 5.00 5.66
C VAL A 333 -32.88 5.04 4.40
N VAL A 334 -32.81 4.02 3.55
CA VAL A 334 -33.60 3.93 2.32
C VAL A 334 -35.10 3.94 2.63
N ILE A 335 -35.55 3.11 3.57
CA ILE A 335 -36.96 3.08 3.98
C ILE A 335 -37.38 4.43 4.56
N CYS A 336 -36.55 5.03 5.43
CA CYS A 336 -36.78 6.37 5.97
C CYS A 336 -36.95 7.42 4.87
N THR A 337 -36.08 7.40 3.87
CA THR A 337 -36.14 8.31 2.72
C THR A 337 -37.43 8.11 1.92
N MET A 338 -37.84 6.86 1.68
CA MET A 338 -39.13 6.56 0.99
C MET A 338 -40.31 7.15 1.74
N TYR A 339 -40.39 6.98 3.08
CA TYR A 339 -41.42 7.59 3.90
C TYR A 339 -41.35 9.11 3.91
N ALA A 340 -40.16 9.70 3.98
CA ALA A 340 -39.96 11.15 3.93
C ALA A 340 -40.45 11.76 2.61
N VAL A 341 -40.18 11.10 1.47
CA VAL A 341 -40.68 11.52 0.14
C VAL A 341 -42.21 11.41 0.09
N ARG A 342 -42.80 10.33 0.61
CA ARG A 342 -44.25 10.12 0.66
C ARG A 342 -44.97 11.20 1.50
N THR A 343 -44.33 11.66 2.56
CA THR A 343 -44.87 12.67 3.48
C THR A 343 -44.56 14.14 3.05
N ARG A 344 -43.83 14.34 1.94
CA ARG A 344 -43.41 15.69 1.47
C ARG A 344 -44.60 16.66 1.19
N LYS A 345 -45.79 16.15 0.85
CA LYS A 345 -46.98 16.93 0.51
C LYS A 345 -47.84 17.32 1.75
N VAL A 346 -47.27 17.23 2.94
CA VAL A 346 -47.95 17.54 4.19
C VAL A 346 -47.96 19.06 4.42
N PRO A 347 -49.07 19.66 4.99
CA PRO A 347 -49.17 21.09 5.26
C PRO A 347 -48.03 21.64 6.12
N GLU A 348 -47.77 22.94 6.00
CA GLU A 348 -46.59 23.65 6.55
C GLU A 348 -46.43 23.58 8.07
N ASN A 349 -47.47 23.23 8.83
CA ASN A 349 -47.42 23.09 10.27
C ASN A 349 -46.56 21.93 10.77
N PHE A 350 -46.06 21.03 9.86
CA PHE A 350 -45.17 19.91 10.13
C PHE A 350 -43.84 20.04 9.39
N ASN A 351 -43.16 21.17 9.54
CA ASN A 351 -41.85 21.40 8.88
C ASN A 351 -40.78 20.37 9.26
N GLU A 352 -40.93 19.63 10.35
CA GLU A 352 -39.99 18.54 10.74
C GLU A 352 -39.76 17.52 9.62
N THR A 353 -40.80 17.19 8.82
CA THR A 353 -40.66 16.21 7.71
C THR A 353 -39.76 16.66 6.58
N LYS A 354 -39.71 17.98 6.32
CA LYS A 354 -38.80 18.53 5.30
C LYS A 354 -37.33 18.40 5.73
N PHE A 355 -37.02 18.67 7.00
CA PHE A 355 -35.68 18.52 7.55
C PHE A 355 -35.26 17.05 7.67
N ILE A 356 -36.16 16.18 8.07
CA ILE A 356 -35.91 14.73 8.09
C ILE A 356 -35.63 14.23 6.68
N GLY A 357 -36.44 14.64 5.70
CA GLY A 357 -36.23 14.27 4.29
C GLY A 357 -34.88 14.75 3.77
N PHE A 358 -34.48 15.99 4.06
CA PHE A 358 -33.18 16.51 3.68
C PHE A 358 -32.04 15.72 4.32
N THR A 359 -32.10 15.44 5.62
CA THR A 359 -31.09 14.64 6.35
C THR A 359 -30.97 13.24 5.78
N CYS A 360 -32.08 12.53 5.57
CA CYS A 360 -32.05 11.19 4.97
C CYS A 360 -31.48 11.21 3.55
N TYR A 361 -31.83 12.24 2.77
CA TYR A 361 -31.34 12.37 1.39
C TYR A 361 -29.84 12.62 1.32
N THR A 362 -29.33 13.55 2.13
CA THR A 362 -27.88 13.82 2.23
C THR A 362 -27.12 12.60 2.73
N THR A 363 -27.67 11.84 3.65
CA THR A 363 -27.05 10.60 4.13
C THR A 363 -26.99 9.53 3.05
N CYS A 364 -28.04 9.38 2.22
CA CYS A 364 -28.01 8.44 1.07
C CYS A 364 -26.95 8.81 0.04
N ILE A 365 -26.59 10.09 -0.09
CA ILE A 365 -25.53 10.54 -1.02
C ILE A 365 -24.14 10.26 -0.44
N LEU A 366 -23.99 10.33 0.88
CA LEU A 366 -22.72 10.15 1.57
C LEU A 366 -22.33 8.66 1.77
N TRP A 367 -23.30 7.75 1.72
CA TRP A 367 -23.14 6.29 1.81
C TRP A 367 -23.03 5.64 0.42
#